data_c656361f1e3cb17c0b6c427161ed5e0e
#
_entry.id   c656361f1e3cb17c0b6c427161ed5e0e
#
_cell.length_a   1.000
_cell.length_b   1.000
_cell.length_c   1.000
_cell.angle_alpha   90.00
_cell.angle_beta   90.00
_cell.angle_gamma   90.00
#
_symmetry.space_group_name_H-M   'P 1'
#
loop_
_entity.id
_entity.type
_entity.pdbx_description
1 polymer ?
#
loop_
_entity_poly.entity_id
_entity_poly.type
_entity_poly.pdbx_seq_one_letter_code
_entity_poly.pdbx_strand_id
1 'polypeptide(L)'
;MSLDLRVDLADPRHDRLLAAEVLSPVSRMAPLPAAALVFVVTEDPDDRVASIRPDPWRTPVPDPDAGGLPDLPRRALVHACIEELSALGIETVDAVLVRADRWWSYPDVDPVTGAGPGEPLDHEGSRLTGMAALRGTVVAADRAAVVGQAWPRTPVTRHMETACLWADSEVGDLVDAGVAGPEIVDRCWAAVRDALAAHAPGTRAALTDDAAAAVGIALQLVPVRDRALALVAAAEDDETAAAQALWTDLNARLPAELAGVPALLLGCTAWLQGSGVLAVAALERSCAVDPTPMGEMLLQLLAAGTPPDVLRGLMCDPEDAEVA
;
A
#
# COMPACT_ATOMS: atom_id res chain seq x y z
N MET A 1 -15.93 8.71 -0.26
CA MET A 1 -14.91 8.02 0.54
C MET A 1 -14.83 6.60 0.03
N SER A 2 -13.64 6.10 -0.32
CA SER A 2 -13.40 4.72 -0.76
C SER A 2 -12.50 4.04 0.27
N LEU A 3 -12.83 2.82 0.68
CA LEU A 3 -12.02 1.99 1.54
C LEU A 3 -11.65 0.72 0.77
N ASP A 4 -10.39 0.38 0.72
CA ASP A 4 -9.87 -0.87 0.16
C ASP A 4 -9.40 -1.76 1.32
N LEU A 5 -10.08 -2.88 1.52
CA LEU A 5 -9.74 -3.89 2.53
C LEU A 5 -9.16 -5.10 1.82
N ARG A 6 -7.98 -5.51 2.25
CA ARG A 6 -7.29 -6.68 1.71
C ARG A 6 -6.93 -7.64 2.83
N VAL A 7 -7.14 -8.91 2.58
CA VAL A 7 -6.79 -9.99 3.52
C VAL A 7 -6.25 -11.18 2.73
N ASP A 8 -5.28 -11.86 3.32
CA ASP A 8 -4.79 -13.11 2.76
C ASP A 8 -5.83 -14.22 2.99
N LEU A 9 -6.07 -15.03 1.96
CA LEU A 9 -7.02 -16.12 2.04
C LEU A 9 -6.52 -17.18 3.04
N ALA A 10 -7.28 -17.39 4.11
CA ALA A 10 -7.04 -18.46 5.07
C ALA A 10 -7.57 -19.81 4.56
N ASP A 11 -7.41 -20.87 5.36
CA ASP A 11 -8.03 -22.17 5.07
C ASP A 11 -9.55 -22.00 4.82
N PRO A 12 -10.10 -22.54 3.74
CA PRO A 12 -11.53 -22.42 3.38
C PRO A 12 -12.53 -22.79 4.47
N ARG A 13 -12.11 -23.60 5.43
CA ARG A 13 -12.95 -23.95 6.61
C ARG A 13 -13.25 -22.74 7.51
N HIS A 14 -12.50 -21.67 7.38
CA HIS A 14 -12.62 -20.44 8.15
C HIS A 14 -13.28 -19.30 7.39
N ASP A 15 -13.80 -19.54 6.18
CA ASP A 15 -14.34 -18.50 5.29
C ASP A 15 -15.34 -17.55 5.96
N ARG A 16 -16.24 -18.07 6.81
CA ARG A 16 -17.20 -17.23 7.55
C ARG A 16 -16.55 -16.35 8.62
N LEU A 17 -15.55 -16.88 9.32
CA LEU A 17 -14.80 -16.12 10.31
C LEU A 17 -13.98 -15.02 9.62
N LEU A 18 -13.37 -15.37 8.49
CA LEU A 18 -12.61 -14.44 7.67
C LEU A 18 -13.50 -13.29 7.17
N ALA A 19 -14.71 -13.57 6.69
CA ALA A 19 -15.63 -12.53 6.24
C ALA A 19 -15.97 -11.54 7.39
N ALA A 20 -16.28 -12.03 8.57
CA ALA A 20 -16.58 -11.19 9.73
C ALA A 20 -15.37 -10.36 10.17
N GLU A 21 -14.16 -10.93 10.15
CA GLU A 21 -12.92 -10.25 10.48
C GLU A 21 -12.61 -9.13 9.51
N VAL A 22 -12.65 -9.41 8.20
CA VAL A 22 -12.39 -8.44 7.13
C VAL A 22 -13.37 -7.27 7.17
N LEU A 23 -14.64 -7.54 7.43
CA LEU A 23 -15.69 -6.52 7.44
C LEU A 23 -15.87 -5.80 8.79
N SER A 24 -15.18 -6.26 9.84
CA SER A 24 -15.21 -5.61 11.15
C SER A 24 -14.83 -4.12 11.11
N PRO A 25 -13.82 -3.65 10.35
CA PRO A 25 -13.54 -2.23 10.23
C PRO A 25 -14.68 -1.45 9.57
N VAL A 26 -15.38 -2.05 8.58
CA VAL A 26 -16.48 -1.39 7.87
C VAL A 26 -17.63 -1.06 8.81
N SER A 27 -17.95 -1.96 9.73
CA SER A 27 -19.05 -1.75 10.70
C SER A 27 -18.82 -0.56 11.65
N ARG A 28 -17.57 -0.09 11.75
CA ARG A 28 -17.15 1.05 12.59
C ARG A 28 -17.06 2.37 11.84
N MET A 29 -17.27 2.35 10.52
CA MET A 29 -17.21 3.57 9.69
C MET A 29 -18.46 4.44 9.90
N ALA A 30 -18.26 5.76 9.83
CA ALA A 30 -19.33 6.74 9.82
C ALA A 30 -18.99 7.88 8.84
N PRO A 31 -19.72 8.07 7.74
CA PRO A 31 -20.85 7.26 7.28
C PRO A 31 -20.43 5.91 6.69
N LEU A 32 -21.34 4.94 6.70
CA LEU A 32 -21.13 3.66 6.01
C LEU A 32 -21.04 3.87 4.49
N PRO A 33 -20.25 3.05 3.77
CA PRO A 33 -20.25 3.02 2.31
C PRO A 33 -21.64 2.71 1.75
N ALA A 34 -22.02 3.33 0.63
CA ALA A 34 -23.29 3.05 -0.02
C ALA A 34 -23.27 1.70 -0.76
N ALA A 35 -22.11 1.29 -1.25
CA ALA A 35 -21.94 0.08 -2.05
C ALA A 35 -20.55 -0.54 -1.85
N ALA A 36 -20.42 -1.83 -2.15
CA ALA A 36 -19.19 -2.59 -2.09
C ALA A 36 -19.00 -3.46 -3.35
N LEU A 37 -17.73 -3.72 -3.67
CA LEU A 37 -17.27 -4.74 -4.61
C LEU A 37 -16.45 -5.77 -3.84
N VAL A 38 -16.69 -7.04 -4.09
CA VAL A 38 -15.94 -8.15 -3.47
C VAL A 38 -15.05 -8.79 -4.54
N PHE A 39 -13.74 -8.81 -4.29
CA PHE A 39 -12.79 -9.48 -5.17
C PHE A 39 -12.16 -10.66 -4.46
N VAL A 40 -12.16 -11.82 -5.11
CA VAL A 40 -11.35 -12.97 -4.74
C VAL A 40 -10.26 -13.15 -5.79
N VAL A 41 -9.01 -13.06 -5.38
CA VAL A 41 -7.86 -13.27 -6.26
C VAL A 41 -7.10 -14.48 -5.76
N THR A 42 -7.02 -15.53 -6.56
CA THR A 42 -6.31 -16.75 -6.17
C THR A 42 -5.75 -17.51 -7.37
N GLU A 43 -4.51 -17.93 -7.21
CA GLU A 43 -3.84 -18.87 -8.12
C GLU A 43 -3.66 -20.25 -7.48
N ASP A 44 -4.13 -20.44 -6.24
CA ASP A 44 -3.96 -21.69 -5.51
C ASP A 44 -4.77 -22.82 -6.19
N PRO A 45 -4.11 -23.88 -6.65
CA PRO A 45 -4.79 -25.04 -7.23
C PRO A 45 -5.71 -25.75 -6.23
N ASP A 46 -5.41 -25.68 -4.93
CA ASP A 46 -6.21 -26.33 -3.89
C ASP A 46 -7.50 -25.55 -3.57
N ASP A 47 -7.57 -24.25 -3.87
CA ASP A 47 -8.81 -23.48 -3.85
C ASP A 47 -9.88 -24.04 -4.83
N ARG A 48 -9.49 -24.91 -5.75
CA ARG A 48 -10.44 -25.63 -6.63
C ARG A 48 -11.29 -26.65 -5.88
N VAL A 49 -10.84 -27.16 -4.76
CA VAL A 49 -11.35 -28.42 -4.17
C VAL A 49 -12.17 -28.20 -2.91
N ALA A 50 -12.09 -27.02 -2.27
CA ALA A 50 -12.56 -26.86 -0.91
C ALA A 50 -14.09 -26.77 -0.73
N SER A 51 -14.88 -26.66 -1.79
CA SER A 51 -16.32 -26.48 -1.66
C SER A 51 -17.19 -27.72 -1.87
N ILE A 52 -16.66 -28.82 -2.36
CA ILE A 52 -17.48 -30.02 -2.59
C ILE A 52 -16.77 -31.28 -2.10
N ARG A 53 -17.17 -31.82 -0.95
CA ARG A 53 -17.01 -33.26 -0.70
C ARG A 53 -17.68 -33.95 -1.89
N PRO A 54 -16.99 -34.86 -2.64
CA PRO A 54 -17.64 -35.59 -3.69
C PRO A 54 -18.81 -36.38 -3.08
N ASP A 55 -20.00 -35.94 -3.41
CA ASP A 55 -21.18 -36.75 -3.16
C ASP A 55 -21.04 -37.99 -4.08
N PRO A 56 -20.89 -39.20 -3.51
CA PRO A 56 -20.69 -40.38 -4.32
C PRO A 56 -21.83 -40.68 -5.31
N TRP A 57 -22.92 -39.94 -5.24
CA TRP A 57 -24.11 -40.06 -6.07
C TRP A 57 -24.25 -38.94 -7.11
N ARG A 58 -23.33 -37.99 -7.19
CA ARG A 58 -23.31 -36.95 -8.22
C ARG A 58 -22.50 -37.38 -9.44
N THR A 59 -23.01 -36.98 -10.61
CA THR A 59 -22.38 -37.10 -11.94
C THR A 59 -20.90 -36.76 -11.94
N PRO A 60 -20.09 -37.42 -12.81
CA PRO A 60 -18.64 -37.23 -12.87
C PRO A 60 -18.26 -35.76 -12.94
N VAL A 61 -17.31 -35.37 -12.08
CA VAL A 61 -16.68 -34.03 -12.12
C VAL A 61 -16.15 -33.82 -13.55
N PRO A 62 -16.52 -32.73 -14.23
CA PRO A 62 -15.93 -32.40 -15.52
C PRO A 62 -14.41 -32.34 -15.41
N ASP A 63 -13.73 -32.83 -16.44
CA ASP A 63 -12.29 -32.78 -16.58
C ASP A 63 -11.80 -31.33 -16.36
N PRO A 64 -10.90 -31.05 -15.39
CA PRO A 64 -10.38 -29.72 -15.17
C PRO A 64 -9.65 -29.14 -16.40
N ASP A 65 -9.20 -30.00 -17.32
CA ASP A 65 -8.60 -29.60 -18.59
C ASP A 65 -9.64 -29.25 -19.67
N ALA A 66 -10.94 -29.47 -19.40
CA ALA A 66 -12.01 -29.13 -20.32
C ALA A 66 -12.45 -27.65 -20.32
N GLY A 67 -11.66 -26.76 -19.70
CA GLY A 67 -11.80 -25.30 -19.86
C GLY A 67 -12.83 -24.60 -18.97
N GLY A 68 -13.40 -25.25 -17.95
CA GLY A 68 -14.34 -24.65 -17.01
C GLY A 68 -14.10 -25.09 -15.58
N LEU A 69 -14.44 -24.23 -14.61
CA LEU A 69 -14.47 -24.58 -13.19
C LEU A 69 -15.84 -25.22 -12.87
N PRO A 70 -15.90 -26.31 -12.08
CA PRO A 70 -17.17 -26.93 -11.70
C PRO A 70 -18.03 -25.98 -10.83
N ASP A 71 -17.39 -25.17 -9.99
CA ASP A 71 -17.94 -24.03 -9.27
C ASP A 71 -16.81 -23.03 -9.01
N LEU A 72 -17.15 -21.78 -8.66
CA LEU A 72 -16.14 -20.79 -8.33
C LEU A 72 -15.57 -21.07 -6.94
N PRO A 73 -14.23 -21.05 -6.79
CA PRO A 73 -13.59 -21.21 -5.49
C PRO A 73 -14.05 -20.10 -4.52
N ARG A 74 -14.00 -20.39 -3.23
CA ARG A 74 -14.34 -19.43 -2.15
C ARG A 74 -15.78 -18.89 -2.19
N ARG A 75 -16.72 -19.55 -2.85
CA ARG A 75 -18.13 -19.12 -2.89
C ARG A 75 -18.73 -18.93 -1.48
N ALA A 76 -18.34 -19.78 -0.51
CA ALA A 76 -18.80 -19.65 0.86
C ALA A 76 -18.32 -18.36 1.52
N LEU A 77 -17.06 -17.94 1.28
CA LEU A 77 -16.52 -16.66 1.73
C LEU A 77 -17.28 -15.49 1.12
N VAL A 78 -17.49 -15.52 -0.21
CA VAL A 78 -18.20 -14.47 -0.92
C VAL A 78 -19.64 -14.31 -0.41
N HIS A 79 -20.37 -15.42 -0.22
CA HIS A 79 -21.71 -15.38 0.34
C HIS A 79 -21.71 -14.78 1.76
N ALA A 80 -20.76 -15.20 2.61
CA ALA A 80 -20.65 -14.63 3.96
C ALA A 80 -20.34 -13.13 3.91
N CYS A 81 -19.46 -12.66 3.02
CA CYS A 81 -19.21 -11.23 2.84
C CYS A 81 -20.46 -10.47 2.38
N ILE A 82 -21.23 -11.03 1.43
CA ILE A 82 -22.48 -10.41 0.95
C ILE A 82 -23.52 -10.35 2.07
N GLU A 83 -23.65 -11.41 2.86
CA GLU A 83 -24.58 -11.46 4.02
C GLU A 83 -24.22 -10.38 5.05
N GLU A 84 -22.95 -10.26 5.42
CA GLU A 84 -22.46 -9.24 6.37
C GLU A 84 -22.64 -7.81 5.85
N LEU A 85 -22.30 -7.56 4.58
CA LEU A 85 -22.51 -6.25 3.93
C LEU A 85 -23.99 -5.89 3.91
N SER A 86 -24.85 -6.85 3.53
CA SER A 86 -26.31 -6.65 3.51
C SER A 86 -26.87 -6.36 4.92
N ALA A 87 -26.33 -7.01 5.96
CA ALA A 87 -26.72 -6.74 7.35
C ALA A 87 -26.37 -5.32 7.81
N LEU A 88 -25.32 -4.73 7.22
CA LEU A 88 -24.93 -3.33 7.43
C LEU A 88 -25.70 -2.35 6.51
N GLY A 89 -26.56 -2.83 5.61
CA GLY A 89 -27.30 -2.00 4.65
C GLY A 89 -26.43 -1.54 3.48
N ILE A 90 -25.32 -2.22 3.19
CA ILE A 90 -24.40 -1.91 2.10
C ILE A 90 -24.75 -2.80 0.89
N GLU A 91 -24.99 -2.19 -0.26
CA GLU A 91 -25.26 -2.91 -1.50
C GLU A 91 -23.97 -3.55 -2.04
N THR A 92 -23.99 -4.85 -2.36
CA THR A 92 -22.92 -5.49 -3.13
C THR A 92 -23.20 -5.33 -4.61
N VAL A 93 -22.41 -4.48 -5.28
CA VAL A 93 -22.57 -4.21 -6.73
C VAL A 93 -22.19 -5.43 -7.54
N ASP A 94 -21.10 -6.10 -7.18
CA ASP A 94 -20.65 -7.35 -7.80
C ASP A 94 -19.68 -8.09 -6.86
N ALA A 95 -19.49 -9.37 -7.14
CA ALA A 95 -18.51 -10.21 -6.49
C ALA A 95 -17.76 -11.01 -7.57
N VAL A 96 -16.46 -10.81 -7.67
CA VAL A 96 -15.65 -11.24 -8.81
C VAL A 96 -14.51 -12.15 -8.37
N LEU A 97 -14.34 -13.29 -9.04
CA LEU A 97 -13.14 -14.10 -9.01
C LEU A 97 -12.17 -13.63 -10.10
N VAL A 98 -10.91 -13.45 -9.73
CA VAL A 98 -9.80 -13.24 -10.67
C VAL A 98 -8.81 -14.39 -10.52
N ARG A 99 -8.50 -15.08 -11.64
CA ARG A 99 -7.61 -16.22 -11.65
C ARG A 99 -7.06 -16.50 -13.06
N ALA A 100 -5.76 -16.78 -13.17
CA ALA A 100 -5.11 -17.15 -14.42
C ALA A 100 -5.46 -16.24 -15.59
N ASP A 101 -5.30 -14.92 -15.41
CA ASP A 101 -5.61 -13.86 -16.38
C ASP A 101 -7.06 -13.87 -16.88
N ARG A 102 -7.99 -14.40 -16.05
CA ARG A 102 -9.43 -14.42 -16.31
C ARG A 102 -10.23 -14.00 -15.11
N TRP A 103 -11.48 -13.61 -15.36
CA TRP A 103 -12.40 -13.25 -14.30
C TRP A 103 -13.79 -13.86 -14.51
N TRP A 104 -14.53 -14.03 -13.41
CA TRP A 104 -15.91 -14.51 -13.34
C TRP A 104 -16.68 -13.69 -12.33
N SER A 105 -17.94 -13.39 -12.62
CA SER A 105 -18.88 -12.84 -11.63
C SER A 105 -19.54 -13.99 -10.86
N TYR A 106 -19.49 -14.00 -9.54
CA TYR A 106 -20.13 -15.03 -8.72
C TYR A 106 -21.64 -15.08 -8.89
N PRO A 107 -22.35 -13.94 -8.99
CA PRO A 107 -23.79 -13.92 -9.29
C PRO A 107 -24.17 -14.60 -10.61
N ASP A 108 -23.31 -14.49 -11.63
CA ASP A 108 -23.62 -14.98 -12.98
C ASP A 108 -23.32 -16.49 -13.17
N VAL A 109 -22.64 -17.08 -12.20
CA VAL A 109 -22.25 -18.51 -12.29
C VAL A 109 -23.18 -19.36 -11.44
N ASP A 110 -23.97 -20.20 -12.12
CA ASP A 110 -24.78 -21.23 -11.46
C ASP A 110 -23.86 -22.38 -11.00
N PRO A 111 -23.80 -22.66 -9.68
CA PRO A 111 -22.96 -23.72 -9.13
C PRO A 111 -23.35 -25.13 -9.61
N VAL A 112 -24.54 -25.30 -10.22
CA VAL A 112 -25.01 -26.59 -10.73
C VAL A 112 -24.49 -26.84 -12.16
N THR A 113 -24.53 -25.81 -13.00
CA THR A 113 -24.07 -25.90 -14.40
C THR A 113 -22.58 -25.63 -14.54
N GLY A 114 -21.97 -25.06 -13.50
CA GLY A 114 -20.55 -24.73 -13.46
C GLY A 114 -20.21 -23.40 -14.12
N ALA A 115 -18.98 -22.98 -13.90
CA ALA A 115 -18.41 -21.80 -14.53
C ALA A 115 -17.84 -22.14 -15.90
N GLY A 116 -18.22 -21.37 -16.89
CA GLY A 116 -17.57 -21.37 -18.21
C GLY A 116 -16.08 -20.99 -18.13
N PRO A 117 -15.45 -20.78 -19.29
CA PRO A 117 -14.00 -20.49 -19.34
C PRO A 117 -13.61 -19.15 -18.71
N GLY A 118 -14.58 -18.34 -18.27
CA GLY A 118 -14.34 -16.98 -17.77
C GLY A 118 -13.97 -15.99 -18.86
N GLU A 119 -14.08 -14.71 -18.54
CA GLU A 119 -13.69 -13.62 -19.42
C GLU A 119 -12.19 -13.30 -19.27
N PRO A 120 -11.46 -13.09 -20.38
CA PRO A 120 -10.05 -12.71 -20.28
C PRO A 120 -9.87 -11.32 -19.65
N LEU A 121 -8.82 -11.16 -18.84
CA LEU A 121 -8.38 -9.84 -18.40
C LEU A 121 -7.65 -9.13 -19.55
N ASP A 122 -8.16 -8.00 -19.97
CA ASP A 122 -7.49 -7.14 -20.95
C ASP A 122 -6.54 -6.18 -20.22
N HIS A 123 -5.29 -6.62 -20.04
CA HIS A 123 -4.25 -5.81 -19.38
C HIS A 123 -3.77 -4.65 -20.25
N GLU A 124 -3.75 -4.81 -21.57
CA GLU A 124 -3.19 -3.82 -22.50
C GLU A 124 -4.22 -2.76 -22.89
N GLY A 125 -5.48 -3.15 -23.12
CA GLY A 125 -6.57 -2.27 -23.50
C GLY A 125 -7.28 -1.59 -22.33
N SER A 126 -6.93 -1.90 -21.08
CA SER A 126 -7.60 -1.36 -19.91
C SER A 126 -7.40 0.15 -19.79
N ARG A 127 -8.52 0.89 -19.76
CA ARG A 127 -8.51 2.34 -19.48
C ARG A 127 -7.89 2.66 -18.12
N LEU A 128 -8.04 1.77 -17.13
CA LEU A 128 -7.46 1.94 -15.78
C LEU A 128 -5.93 1.85 -15.84
N THR A 129 -5.39 0.90 -16.60
CA THR A 129 -3.92 0.79 -16.81
C THR A 129 -3.37 2.06 -17.49
N GLY A 130 -4.07 2.57 -18.51
CA GLY A 130 -3.71 3.83 -19.15
C GLY A 130 -3.77 5.04 -18.20
N MET A 131 -4.79 5.12 -17.36
CA MET A 131 -4.92 6.18 -16.35
C MET A 131 -3.85 6.07 -15.25
N ALA A 132 -3.55 4.86 -14.79
CA ALA A 132 -2.46 4.63 -13.83
C ALA A 132 -1.12 5.08 -14.39
N ALA A 133 -0.82 4.71 -15.65
CA ALA A 133 0.41 5.13 -16.32
C ALA A 133 0.50 6.66 -16.49
N LEU A 134 -0.62 7.34 -16.82
CA LEU A 134 -0.67 8.80 -16.89
C LEU A 134 -0.42 9.48 -15.55
N ARG A 135 -0.84 8.85 -14.45
CA ARG A 135 -0.60 9.33 -13.08
C ARG A 135 0.77 8.92 -12.54
N GLY A 136 1.61 8.25 -13.32
CA GLY A 136 2.90 7.75 -12.89
C GLY A 136 2.82 6.55 -11.92
N THR A 137 1.63 5.98 -11.76
CA THR A 137 1.42 4.81 -10.90
C THR A 137 1.89 3.56 -11.63
N VAL A 138 2.86 2.87 -11.06
CA VAL A 138 3.31 1.56 -11.56
C VAL A 138 2.43 0.47 -10.97
N VAL A 139 1.69 -0.22 -11.83
CA VAL A 139 0.95 -1.42 -11.41
C VAL A 139 1.98 -2.53 -11.16
N ALA A 140 2.12 -2.97 -9.92
CA ALA A 140 3.01 -4.06 -9.56
C ALA A 140 2.45 -5.40 -10.05
N ALA A 141 3.34 -6.31 -10.45
CA ALA A 141 2.95 -7.62 -10.96
C ALA A 141 2.24 -8.49 -9.91
N ASP A 142 2.65 -8.35 -8.65
CA ASP A 142 2.12 -9.12 -7.53
C ASP A 142 2.33 -8.38 -6.20
N ARG A 143 1.85 -8.98 -5.10
CA ARG A 143 2.02 -8.44 -3.75
C ARG A 143 3.50 -8.33 -3.35
N ALA A 144 4.33 -9.31 -3.74
CA ALA A 144 5.75 -9.30 -3.39
C ALA A 144 6.47 -8.11 -4.06
N ALA A 145 6.10 -7.76 -5.29
CA ALA A 145 6.60 -6.58 -5.98
C ALA A 145 6.17 -5.27 -5.29
N VAL A 146 4.95 -5.22 -4.71
CA VAL A 146 4.51 -4.06 -3.89
C VAL A 146 5.33 -3.97 -2.61
N VAL A 147 5.41 -5.06 -1.85
CA VAL A 147 6.18 -5.14 -0.60
C VAL A 147 7.66 -4.81 -0.86
N GLY A 148 8.22 -5.30 -1.97
CA GLY A 148 9.59 -5.04 -2.38
C GLY A 148 9.93 -3.56 -2.58
N GLN A 149 8.96 -2.68 -2.76
CA GLN A 149 9.18 -1.23 -2.85
C GLN A 149 9.64 -0.61 -1.53
N ALA A 150 9.28 -1.22 -0.41
CA ALA A 150 9.71 -0.78 0.91
C ALA A 150 11.13 -1.25 1.29
N TRP A 151 11.75 -2.15 0.52
CA TRP A 151 13.03 -2.79 0.87
C TRP A 151 14.16 -2.41 -0.08
N PRO A 152 15.44 -2.51 0.35
CA PRO A 152 16.59 -2.26 -0.51
C PRO A 152 16.58 -3.21 -1.71
N ARG A 153 16.79 -2.66 -2.90
CA ARG A 153 16.88 -3.46 -4.13
C ARG A 153 18.27 -4.01 -4.38
N THR A 154 19.27 -3.35 -3.84
CA THR A 154 20.70 -3.68 -3.99
C THR A 154 21.43 -3.41 -2.69
N PRO A 155 22.57 -4.06 -2.43
CA PRO A 155 23.44 -3.67 -1.33
C PRO A 155 23.85 -2.21 -1.45
N VAL A 156 24.00 -1.53 -0.31
CA VAL A 156 24.46 -0.14 -0.25
C VAL A 156 25.84 -0.05 -0.88
N THR A 157 26.05 0.94 -1.74
CA THR A 157 27.34 1.15 -2.39
C THR A 157 28.29 1.90 -1.46
N ARG A 158 29.60 1.69 -1.62
CA ARG A 158 30.61 2.49 -0.89
C ARG A 158 30.47 3.99 -1.17
N HIS A 159 30.00 4.34 -2.37
CA HIS A 159 29.79 5.74 -2.71
C HIS A 159 28.69 6.34 -1.85
N MET A 160 27.56 5.63 -1.71
CA MET A 160 26.45 6.05 -0.84
C MET A 160 26.90 6.15 0.62
N GLU A 161 27.64 5.15 1.15
CA GLU A 161 28.16 5.21 2.51
C GLU A 161 29.03 6.44 2.73
N THR A 162 29.91 6.75 1.77
CA THR A 162 30.79 7.93 1.82
C THR A 162 29.97 9.22 1.72
N ALA A 163 28.98 9.29 0.84
CA ALA A 163 28.10 10.44 0.71
C ALA A 163 27.31 10.71 2.01
N CYS A 164 26.83 9.68 2.70
CA CYS A 164 26.18 9.82 4.01
C CYS A 164 27.12 10.40 5.06
N LEU A 165 28.39 9.93 5.12
CA LEU A 165 29.38 10.49 6.04
C LEU A 165 29.69 11.96 5.76
N TRP A 166 29.77 12.34 4.49
CA TRP A 166 29.99 13.75 4.11
C TRP A 166 28.77 14.60 4.47
N ALA A 167 27.56 14.16 4.16
CA ALA A 167 26.35 14.91 4.48
C ALA A 167 26.18 15.10 6.00
N ASP A 168 26.50 14.09 6.81
CA ASP A 168 26.48 14.18 8.26
C ASP A 168 27.53 15.19 8.76
N SER A 169 28.76 15.14 8.20
CA SER A 169 29.82 16.11 8.53
C SER A 169 29.44 17.53 8.18
N GLU A 170 28.78 17.76 7.03
CA GLU A 170 28.32 19.10 6.62
C GLU A 170 27.31 19.70 7.64
N VAL A 171 26.39 18.88 8.15
CA VAL A 171 25.46 19.33 9.21
C VAL A 171 26.22 19.60 10.51
N GLY A 172 27.18 18.74 10.86
CA GLY A 172 28.06 18.95 12.03
C GLY A 172 28.86 20.25 11.93
N ASP A 173 29.45 20.53 10.78
CA ASP A 173 30.21 21.76 10.52
C ASP A 173 29.37 23.03 10.69
N LEU A 174 28.07 22.99 10.30
CA LEU A 174 27.14 24.10 10.55
C LEU A 174 26.88 24.32 12.04
N VAL A 175 26.74 23.26 12.80
CA VAL A 175 26.57 23.31 14.26
C VAL A 175 27.83 23.88 14.91
N ASP A 176 29.00 23.41 14.51
CA ASP A 176 30.31 23.86 15.04
C ASP A 176 30.60 25.32 14.69
N ALA A 177 30.12 25.77 13.53
CA ALA A 177 30.18 27.18 13.10
C ALA A 177 29.18 28.07 13.86
N GLY A 178 28.34 27.50 14.73
CA GLY A 178 27.35 28.25 15.50
C GLY A 178 26.15 28.75 14.70
N VAL A 179 25.84 28.11 13.58
CA VAL A 179 24.63 28.40 12.81
C VAL A 179 23.38 28.08 13.64
N ALA A 180 22.40 28.96 13.63
CA ALA A 180 21.18 28.78 14.40
C ALA A 180 20.40 27.54 13.97
N GLY A 181 19.87 26.76 14.93
CA GLY A 181 19.12 25.53 14.66
C GLY A 181 18.01 25.68 13.62
N PRO A 182 17.16 26.72 13.66
CA PRO A 182 16.15 26.95 12.64
C PRO A 182 16.73 27.13 11.21
N GLU A 183 17.89 27.80 11.09
CA GLU A 183 18.55 27.97 9.80
C GLU A 183 19.09 26.63 9.25
N ILE A 184 19.61 25.75 10.11
CA ILE A 184 20.02 24.39 9.73
C ILE A 184 18.81 23.61 9.23
N VAL A 185 17.70 23.65 9.96
CA VAL A 185 16.45 23.01 9.58
C VAL A 185 15.96 23.50 8.21
N ASP A 186 16.01 24.81 7.97
CA ASP A 186 15.57 25.38 6.68
C ASP A 186 16.47 24.96 5.51
N ARG A 187 17.79 24.86 5.73
CA ARG A 187 18.73 24.34 4.72
C ARG A 187 18.46 22.86 4.42
N CYS A 188 18.29 22.05 5.45
CA CYS A 188 17.94 20.64 5.34
C CYS A 188 16.59 20.44 4.63
N TRP A 189 15.60 21.26 4.97
CA TRP A 189 14.29 21.23 4.32
C TRP A 189 14.37 21.64 2.84
N ALA A 190 15.23 22.57 2.46
CA ALA A 190 15.45 22.92 1.07
C ALA A 190 15.93 21.71 0.26
N ALA A 191 16.87 20.90 0.79
CA ALA A 191 17.32 19.66 0.13
C ALA A 191 16.17 18.65 -0.09
N VAL A 192 15.27 18.51 0.87
CA VAL A 192 14.07 17.65 0.74
C VAL A 192 13.15 18.17 -0.38
N ARG A 193 12.89 19.47 -0.44
CA ARG A 193 12.04 20.06 -1.48
C ARG A 193 12.65 19.92 -2.89
N ASP A 194 13.96 20.12 -3.02
CA ASP A 194 14.66 19.94 -4.29
C ASP A 194 14.58 18.49 -4.76
N ALA A 195 14.71 17.53 -3.85
CA ALA A 195 14.56 16.11 -4.13
C ALA A 195 13.12 15.74 -4.53
N LEU A 196 12.10 16.30 -3.88
CA LEU A 196 10.70 16.14 -4.28
C LEU A 196 10.45 16.68 -5.69
N ALA A 197 10.99 17.88 -6.01
CA ALA A 197 10.89 18.45 -7.35
C ALA A 197 11.56 17.59 -8.42
N ALA A 198 12.68 16.93 -8.08
CA ALA A 198 13.35 15.99 -8.97
C ALA A 198 12.54 14.71 -9.26
N HIS A 199 11.63 14.34 -8.34
CA HIS A 199 10.74 13.17 -8.47
C HIS A 199 9.33 13.54 -8.98
N ALA A 200 9.08 14.80 -9.33
CA ALA A 200 7.80 15.23 -9.88
C ALA A 200 7.43 14.41 -11.14
N PRO A 201 6.13 14.09 -11.34
CA PRO A 201 5.67 13.34 -12.51
C PRO A 201 6.18 13.96 -13.83
N GLY A 202 6.71 13.12 -14.71
CA GLY A 202 7.30 13.57 -15.99
C GLY A 202 8.77 14.02 -15.92
N THR A 203 9.35 14.17 -14.74
CA THR A 203 10.76 14.46 -14.55
C THR A 203 11.58 13.18 -14.72
N ARG A 204 12.71 13.26 -15.46
CA ARG A 204 13.63 12.12 -15.67
C ARG A 204 14.95 12.26 -14.93
N ALA A 205 15.07 13.22 -14.04
CA ALA A 205 16.30 13.43 -13.28
C ALA A 205 16.43 12.37 -12.19
N ALA A 206 17.44 11.52 -12.29
CA ALA A 206 17.79 10.64 -11.17
C ALA A 206 18.49 11.47 -10.08
N LEU A 207 18.09 11.26 -8.82
CA LEU A 207 18.76 11.85 -7.67
C LEU A 207 20.19 11.27 -7.56
N THR A 208 21.19 12.13 -7.39
CA THR A 208 22.56 11.66 -7.12
C THR A 208 22.67 11.02 -5.75
N ASP A 209 23.70 10.21 -5.52
CA ASP A 209 23.92 9.61 -4.19
C ASP A 209 24.17 10.69 -3.13
N ASP A 210 24.89 11.77 -3.47
CA ASP A 210 25.15 12.88 -2.57
C ASP A 210 23.83 13.58 -2.16
N ALA A 211 22.95 13.86 -3.12
CA ALA A 211 21.66 14.46 -2.85
C ALA A 211 20.74 13.52 -2.03
N ALA A 212 20.75 12.22 -2.32
CA ALA A 212 19.99 11.24 -1.55
C ALA A 212 20.50 11.12 -0.12
N ALA A 213 21.82 11.14 0.07
CA ALA A 213 22.46 11.13 1.38
C ALA A 213 22.09 12.40 2.18
N ALA A 214 22.19 13.58 1.55
CA ALA A 214 21.80 14.83 2.18
C ALA A 214 20.34 14.81 2.67
N VAL A 215 19.41 14.29 1.86
CA VAL A 215 18.01 14.12 2.27
C VAL A 215 17.87 13.08 3.39
N GLY A 216 18.59 11.95 3.30
CA GLY A 216 18.59 10.92 4.34
C GLY A 216 19.02 11.44 5.70
N ILE A 217 20.09 12.24 5.76
CA ILE A 217 20.57 12.91 6.97
C ILE A 217 19.59 14.01 7.42
N ALA A 218 19.09 14.84 6.50
CA ALA A 218 18.12 15.89 6.82
C ALA A 218 16.88 15.36 7.53
N LEU A 219 16.37 14.19 7.09
CA LEU A 219 15.20 13.55 7.66
C LEU A 219 15.42 13.01 9.09
N GLN A 220 16.67 12.86 9.56
CA GLN A 220 16.94 12.50 10.96
C GLN A 220 16.65 13.67 11.91
N LEU A 221 16.56 14.90 11.40
CA LEU A 221 16.15 16.06 12.20
C LEU A 221 14.63 16.05 12.38
N VAL A 222 14.17 15.96 13.63
CA VAL A 222 12.74 15.89 13.98
C VAL A 222 11.92 16.99 13.29
N PRO A 223 12.33 18.28 13.28
CA PRO A 223 11.54 19.32 12.60
C PRO A 223 11.44 19.13 11.08
N VAL A 224 12.46 18.54 10.44
CA VAL A 224 12.42 18.25 8.99
C VAL A 224 11.50 17.07 8.71
N ARG A 225 11.57 16.01 9.50
CA ARG A 225 10.66 14.86 9.44
C ARG A 225 9.21 15.31 9.60
N ASP A 226 8.94 16.15 10.60
CA ASP A 226 7.57 16.59 10.91
C ASP A 226 7.02 17.48 9.77
N ARG A 227 7.85 18.35 9.17
CA ARG A 227 7.49 19.08 7.93
C ARG A 227 7.19 18.13 6.76
N ALA A 228 7.96 17.03 6.62
CA ALA A 228 7.71 16.04 5.58
C ALA A 228 6.39 15.28 5.81
N LEU A 229 6.06 14.95 7.06
CA LEU A 229 4.77 14.36 7.42
C LEU A 229 3.61 15.31 7.12
N ALA A 230 3.73 16.58 7.49
CA ALA A 230 2.72 17.61 7.21
C ALA A 230 2.53 17.80 5.69
N LEU A 231 3.61 17.80 4.91
CA LEU A 231 3.54 17.87 3.46
C LEU A 231 2.76 16.66 2.90
N VAL A 232 3.07 15.44 3.33
CA VAL A 232 2.37 14.22 2.89
C VAL A 232 0.88 14.28 3.22
N ALA A 233 0.51 14.84 4.38
CA ALA A 233 -0.90 14.97 4.77
C ALA A 233 -1.67 16.00 3.93
N ALA A 234 -1.01 17.08 3.50
CA ALA A 234 -1.59 18.18 2.72
C ALA A 234 -1.50 17.97 1.20
N ALA A 235 -0.65 17.03 0.73
CA ALA A 235 -0.31 16.86 -0.68
C ALA A 235 -1.52 16.52 -1.56
N GLU A 236 -1.55 17.12 -2.74
CA GLU A 236 -2.42 16.74 -3.85
C GLU A 236 -1.84 15.56 -4.65
N ASP A 237 -2.57 15.02 -5.63
CA ASP A 237 -2.22 13.78 -6.35
C ASP A 237 -0.77 13.79 -6.91
N ASP A 238 -0.34 14.86 -7.57
CA ASP A 238 0.99 14.94 -8.18
C ASP A 238 2.11 15.06 -7.13
N GLU A 239 1.88 15.81 -6.07
CA GLU A 239 2.81 15.94 -4.95
C GLU A 239 2.94 14.63 -4.17
N THR A 240 1.82 13.94 -4.01
CA THR A 240 1.78 12.61 -3.37
C THR A 240 2.55 11.58 -4.20
N ALA A 241 2.43 11.62 -5.54
CA ALA A 241 3.19 10.76 -6.43
C ALA A 241 4.70 11.04 -6.35
N ALA A 242 5.10 12.32 -6.33
CA ALA A 242 6.50 12.73 -6.16
C ALA A 242 7.06 12.27 -4.79
N ALA A 243 6.29 12.45 -3.73
CA ALA A 243 6.65 12.00 -2.39
C ALA A 243 6.84 10.48 -2.34
N GLN A 244 5.88 9.69 -2.85
CA GLN A 244 6.02 8.24 -2.90
C GLN A 244 7.25 7.81 -3.70
N ALA A 245 7.52 8.42 -4.84
CA ALA A 245 8.69 8.11 -5.66
C ALA A 245 9.99 8.40 -4.90
N LEU A 246 10.10 9.56 -4.25
CA LEU A 246 11.26 9.94 -3.44
C LEU A 246 11.47 8.96 -2.28
N TRP A 247 10.45 8.69 -1.48
CA TRP A 247 10.59 7.79 -0.33
C TRP A 247 10.95 6.37 -0.76
N THR A 248 10.40 5.89 -1.88
CA THR A 248 10.78 4.59 -2.47
C THR A 248 12.23 4.56 -2.92
N ASP A 249 12.72 5.62 -3.57
CA ASP A 249 14.13 5.74 -4.00
C ASP A 249 15.08 5.76 -2.81
N LEU A 250 14.80 6.55 -1.79
CA LEU A 250 15.61 6.60 -0.56
C LEU A 250 15.64 5.24 0.16
N ASN A 251 14.48 4.58 0.28
CA ASN A 251 14.41 3.24 0.87
C ASN A 251 15.21 2.19 0.10
N ALA A 252 15.34 2.35 -1.22
CA ALA A 252 16.08 1.41 -2.05
C ALA A 252 17.61 1.56 -1.93
N ARG A 253 18.13 2.74 -1.54
CA ARG A 253 19.54 3.10 -1.65
C ARG A 253 20.25 3.46 -0.37
N LEU A 254 19.52 4.02 0.62
CA LEU A 254 20.14 4.47 1.88
C LEU A 254 20.59 3.28 2.75
N PRO A 255 21.64 3.47 3.55
CA PRO A 255 21.99 2.56 4.64
C PRO A 255 20.81 2.32 5.58
N ALA A 256 20.78 1.14 6.20
CA ALA A 256 19.66 0.74 7.04
C ALA A 256 19.39 1.76 8.17
N GLU A 257 20.44 2.31 8.74
CA GLU A 257 20.37 3.26 9.86
C GLU A 257 19.65 4.58 9.50
N LEU A 258 19.63 4.94 8.22
CA LEU A 258 18.97 6.15 7.72
C LEU A 258 17.62 5.85 7.07
N ALA A 259 17.26 4.59 6.91
CA ALA A 259 16.04 4.19 6.19
C ALA A 259 14.76 4.26 7.03
N GLY A 260 14.85 4.40 8.35
CA GLY A 260 13.69 4.38 9.25
C GLY A 260 12.67 5.46 8.94
N VAL A 261 13.10 6.72 8.83
CA VAL A 261 12.23 7.86 8.52
C VAL A 261 11.69 7.82 7.08
N PRO A 262 12.50 7.59 6.03
CA PRO A 262 11.96 7.36 4.68
C PRO A 262 10.92 6.24 4.61
N ALA A 263 11.10 5.15 5.36
CA ALA A 263 10.13 4.06 5.42
C ALA A 263 8.81 4.50 6.12
N LEU A 264 8.92 5.28 7.20
CA LEU A 264 7.76 5.87 7.86
C LEU A 264 6.96 6.76 6.89
N LEU A 265 7.64 7.67 6.19
CA LEU A 265 7.03 8.57 5.22
C LEU A 265 6.39 7.82 4.05
N LEU A 266 7.05 6.77 3.54
CA LEU A 266 6.49 5.90 2.52
C LEU A 266 5.22 5.21 3.02
N GLY A 267 5.23 4.71 4.26
CA GLY A 267 4.09 4.06 4.87
C GLY A 267 2.88 4.99 4.99
N CYS A 268 3.10 6.21 5.49
CA CYS A 268 2.05 7.22 5.59
C CYS A 268 1.52 7.63 4.21
N THR A 269 2.41 7.89 3.24
CA THR A 269 2.03 8.24 1.87
C THR A 269 1.18 7.14 1.22
N ALA A 270 1.63 5.88 1.32
CA ALA A 270 0.92 4.72 0.79
C ALA A 270 -0.45 4.52 1.46
N TRP A 271 -0.54 4.75 2.77
CA TRP A 271 -1.81 4.66 3.49
C TRP A 271 -2.80 5.71 3.01
N LEU A 272 -2.38 6.97 2.89
CA LEU A 272 -3.22 8.06 2.39
C LEU A 272 -3.71 7.84 0.96
N GLN A 273 -2.95 7.08 0.15
CA GLN A 273 -3.34 6.65 -1.19
C GLN A 273 -4.20 5.37 -1.22
N GLY A 274 -4.50 4.76 -0.06
CA GLY A 274 -5.25 3.50 0.03
C GLY A 274 -4.44 2.25 -0.30
N SER A 275 -3.11 2.34 -0.41
CA SER A 275 -2.24 1.18 -0.65
C SER A 275 -1.83 0.51 0.66
N GLY A 276 -2.77 -0.17 1.33
CA GLY A 276 -2.56 -0.80 2.63
C GLY A 276 -1.40 -1.79 2.66
N VAL A 277 -1.18 -2.56 1.58
CA VAL A 277 -0.06 -3.52 1.49
C VAL A 277 1.29 -2.82 1.57
N LEU A 278 1.48 -1.73 0.81
CA LEU A 278 2.73 -0.97 0.84
C LEU A 278 2.87 -0.23 2.18
N ALA A 279 1.77 0.30 2.72
CA ALA A 279 1.76 0.98 4.01
C ALA A 279 2.24 0.07 5.14
N VAL A 280 1.69 -1.16 5.26
CA VAL A 280 2.13 -2.15 6.25
C VAL A 280 3.61 -2.46 6.07
N ALA A 281 4.05 -2.83 4.86
CA ALA A 281 5.43 -3.23 4.60
C ALA A 281 6.44 -2.11 4.93
N ALA A 282 6.09 -0.87 4.62
CA ALA A 282 6.95 0.28 4.88
C ALA A 282 7.00 0.63 6.38
N LEU A 283 5.87 0.61 7.08
CA LEU A 283 5.83 0.85 8.52
C LEU A 283 6.53 -0.27 9.32
N GLU A 284 6.36 -1.53 8.92
CA GLU A 284 7.11 -2.66 9.52
C GLU A 284 8.61 -2.47 9.36
N ARG A 285 9.06 -2.05 8.18
CA ARG A 285 10.47 -1.72 7.97
C ARG A 285 10.94 -0.57 8.83
N SER A 286 10.16 0.52 8.90
CA SER A 286 10.49 1.65 9.78
C SER A 286 10.72 1.20 11.21
N CYS A 287 9.79 0.43 11.77
CA CYS A 287 9.90 -0.10 13.14
C CYS A 287 11.04 -1.12 13.31
N ALA A 288 11.38 -1.88 12.27
CA ALA A 288 12.49 -2.82 12.32
C ALA A 288 13.86 -2.12 12.33
N VAL A 289 13.97 -0.95 11.69
CA VAL A 289 15.20 -0.13 11.61
C VAL A 289 15.32 0.79 12.82
N ASP A 290 14.28 1.52 13.12
CA ASP A 290 14.21 2.50 14.21
C ASP A 290 12.86 2.39 14.93
N PRO A 291 12.78 1.56 16.00
CA PRO A 291 11.56 1.39 16.77
C PRO A 291 11.17 2.71 17.45
N THR A 292 10.15 3.37 16.95
CA THR A 292 9.59 4.59 17.54
C THR A 292 8.16 4.37 18.00
N PRO A 293 7.72 5.02 19.11
CA PRO A 293 6.33 4.96 19.53
C PRO A 293 5.34 5.40 18.44
N MET A 294 5.74 6.34 17.58
CA MET A 294 4.95 6.79 16.44
C MET A 294 4.76 5.66 15.41
N GLY A 295 5.84 4.98 15.01
CA GLY A 295 5.77 3.88 14.03
C GLY A 295 4.90 2.73 14.54
N GLU A 296 5.07 2.34 15.80
CA GLU A 296 4.24 1.29 16.43
C GLU A 296 2.77 1.69 16.51
N MET A 297 2.46 2.94 16.89
CA MET A 297 1.09 3.46 16.91
C MET A 297 0.47 3.44 15.52
N LEU A 298 1.18 3.87 14.48
CA LEU A 298 0.68 3.89 13.11
C LEU A 298 0.39 2.47 12.61
N LEU A 299 1.26 1.49 12.91
CA LEU A 299 0.99 0.08 12.59
C LEU A 299 -0.27 -0.45 13.28
N GLN A 300 -0.48 -0.12 14.55
CA GLN A 300 -1.67 -0.53 15.28
C GLN A 300 -2.94 0.11 14.69
N LEU A 301 -2.91 1.39 14.35
CA LEU A 301 -4.02 2.08 13.71
C LEU A 301 -4.35 1.48 12.34
N LEU A 302 -3.32 1.19 11.54
CA LEU A 302 -3.50 0.57 10.24
C LEU A 302 -4.08 -0.84 10.36
N ALA A 303 -3.58 -1.65 11.30
CA ALA A 303 -4.12 -2.99 11.59
C ALA A 303 -5.57 -2.94 12.12
N ALA A 304 -5.95 -1.87 12.81
CA ALA A 304 -7.33 -1.62 13.22
C ALA A 304 -8.26 -1.18 12.08
N GLY A 305 -7.74 -1.04 10.84
CA GLY A 305 -8.51 -0.59 9.69
C GLY A 305 -8.88 0.89 9.74
N THR A 306 -8.06 1.72 10.40
CA THR A 306 -8.31 3.16 10.50
C THR A 306 -8.32 3.81 9.10
N PRO A 307 -9.37 4.57 8.75
CA PRO A 307 -9.45 5.21 7.44
C PRO A 307 -8.35 6.27 7.21
N PRO A 308 -7.95 6.51 5.94
CA PRO A 308 -6.89 7.49 5.61
C PRO A 308 -7.17 8.92 6.06
N ASP A 309 -8.44 9.34 6.10
CA ASP A 309 -8.84 10.68 6.54
C ASP A 309 -8.59 10.91 8.04
N VAL A 310 -8.70 9.87 8.87
CA VAL A 310 -8.33 9.93 10.29
C VAL A 310 -6.82 10.12 10.42
N LEU A 311 -6.01 9.38 9.65
CA LEU A 311 -4.56 9.58 9.62
C LEU A 311 -4.22 11.02 9.21
N ARG A 312 -4.86 11.53 8.16
CA ARG A 312 -4.64 12.91 7.70
C ARG A 312 -4.93 13.91 8.82
N GLY A 313 -6.03 13.74 9.56
CA GLY A 313 -6.36 14.58 10.70
C GLY A 313 -5.31 14.54 11.83
N LEU A 314 -4.72 13.39 12.10
CA LEU A 314 -3.67 13.23 13.11
C LEU A 314 -2.34 13.90 12.69
N MET A 315 -2.08 14.00 11.38
CA MET A 315 -0.85 14.60 10.85
C MET A 315 -0.97 16.11 10.60
N CYS A 316 -2.19 16.65 10.57
CA CYS A 316 -2.50 18.07 10.39
C CYS A 316 -2.97 18.69 11.72
N ASP A 317 -2.22 18.53 12.83
CA ASP A 317 -2.62 19.13 14.10
C ASP A 317 -2.63 20.66 13.96
N PRO A 318 -3.74 21.35 14.30
CA PRO A 318 -3.89 22.79 14.06
C PRO A 318 -2.90 23.67 14.84
N GLU A 319 -2.20 23.16 15.83
CA GLU A 319 -1.18 23.92 16.55
C GLU A 319 0.12 24.12 15.74
N ASP A 320 0.40 23.27 14.74
CA ASP A 320 1.59 23.38 13.88
C ASP A 320 1.36 24.24 12.61
N ALA A 321 0.11 24.53 12.27
CA ALA A 321 -0.24 25.32 11.08
C ALA A 321 -0.01 26.86 11.25
N GLU A 322 0.26 27.34 12.45
CA GLU A 322 0.55 28.78 12.70
C GLU A 322 2.05 29.14 12.60
N VAL A 323 2.94 28.18 12.32
CA VAL A 323 4.40 28.40 12.26
C VAL A 323 4.98 28.15 10.86
N ALA A 324 4.15 27.90 9.84
CA ALA A 324 4.60 27.64 8.47
C ALA A 324 4.56 28.93 7.59
#